data_de0121f102d6c9de8c4526edf59ff185
#
_entry.id   de0121f102d6c9de8c4526edf59ff185
#
_cell.length_a   1.000
_cell.length_b   1.000
_cell.length_c   1.000
_cell.angle_alpha   90.00
_cell.angle_beta   90.00
_cell.angle_gamma   90.00
#
_symmetry.space_group_name_H-M   'P 1'
#
loop_
_entity.id
_entity.type
_entity.pdbx_description
1 polymer ?
#
loop_
_entity_poly.entity_id
_entity_poly.type
_entity_poly.pdbx_seq_one_letter_code
_entity_poly.pdbx_strand_id
1 'polypeptide(L)'
;FMDNVPYEEWSRYLISLLKEYQVTDGTVVELGCGTGKMTRLLADAGYDMVGVDNSAEMLEIAGERQEEEERNDILYLLQDMRELELFGNIRAVVSVCDSMNYIMEPEDLKKVFGLVKEYLAEDGVFIFDLNTVHKYRDLMGECTISENREESSFIWENYFYEDEMVNEYDLTLFIREESDLYRKYEELHYQKAYELEQVKELLLQAGMEFVAAY
;
A
#
# COMPACT_ATOMS: atom_id res chain seq x y z
N PHE A 1 -8.28 11.81 -6.34
CA PHE A 1 -7.57 10.97 -7.28
C PHE A 1 -7.86 9.48 -7.02
N MET A 2 -7.72 8.99 -5.79
CA MET A 2 -7.97 7.60 -5.38
C MET A 2 -9.44 7.26 -5.10
N ASP A 3 -10.39 8.11 -5.47
CA ASP A 3 -11.81 7.91 -5.17
C ASP A 3 -12.46 6.78 -5.98
N ASN A 4 -11.85 6.42 -7.12
CA ASN A 4 -12.31 5.33 -7.98
C ASN A 4 -11.76 3.95 -7.57
N VAL A 5 -10.88 3.88 -6.56
CA VAL A 5 -10.38 2.61 -6.03
C VAL A 5 -11.50 1.91 -5.25
N PRO A 6 -11.84 0.66 -5.57
CA PRO A 6 -12.96 -0.05 -4.95
C PRO A 6 -12.56 -0.63 -3.58
N TYR A 7 -12.17 0.26 -2.63
CA TYR A 7 -11.69 -0.13 -1.31
C TYR A 7 -12.64 -1.06 -0.54
N GLU A 8 -13.95 -0.86 -0.68
CA GLU A 8 -14.98 -1.71 -0.08
C GLU A 8 -14.92 -3.16 -0.61
N GLU A 9 -14.63 -3.33 -1.89
CA GLU A 9 -14.51 -4.65 -2.51
C GLU A 9 -13.19 -5.30 -2.08
N TRP A 10 -12.11 -4.55 -2.11
CA TRP A 10 -10.79 -5.01 -1.69
C TRP A 10 -10.74 -5.36 -0.21
N SER A 11 -11.38 -4.56 0.66
CA SER A 11 -11.45 -4.88 2.09
C SER A 11 -12.21 -6.19 2.35
N ARG A 12 -13.33 -6.41 1.66
CA ARG A 12 -14.08 -7.69 1.77
C ARG A 12 -13.24 -8.88 1.32
N TYR A 13 -12.49 -8.72 0.25
CA TYR A 13 -11.59 -9.76 -0.23
C TYR A 13 -10.45 -10.01 0.77
N LEU A 14 -9.78 -8.97 1.25
CA LEU A 14 -8.72 -9.07 2.24
C LEU A 14 -9.20 -9.72 3.54
N ILE A 15 -10.39 -9.33 4.03
CA ILE A 15 -11.02 -9.95 5.20
C ILE A 15 -11.31 -11.43 4.95
N SER A 16 -11.70 -11.82 3.73
CA SER A 16 -11.93 -13.24 3.41
C SER A 16 -10.64 -14.04 3.46
N LEU A 17 -9.52 -13.48 2.98
CA LEU A 17 -8.19 -14.10 3.09
C LEU A 17 -7.72 -14.19 4.55
N LEU A 18 -7.85 -13.12 5.33
CA LEU A 18 -7.50 -13.14 6.74
C LEU A 18 -8.25 -14.28 7.49
N LYS A 19 -9.55 -14.44 7.23
CA LYS A 19 -10.36 -15.51 7.81
C LYS A 19 -9.97 -16.90 7.32
N GLU A 20 -9.61 -17.05 6.05
CA GLU A 20 -9.10 -18.31 5.47
C GLU A 20 -7.85 -18.78 6.21
N TYR A 21 -6.97 -17.83 6.55
CA TYR A 21 -5.75 -18.10 7.33
C TYR A 21 -5.94 -17.97 8.86
N GLN A 22 -7.18 -18.11 9.34
CA GLN A 22 -7.53 -18.15 10.76
C GLN A 22 -7.22 -16.87 11.55
N VAL A 23 -7.07 -15.72 10.87
CA VAL A 23 -6.98 -14.41 11.49
C VAL A 23 -8.38 -13.81 11.56
N THR A 24 -9.08 -14.01 12.66
CA THR A 24 -10.46 -13.54 12.86
C THR A 24 -10.55 -12.35 13.82
N ASP A 25 -9.48 -12.07 14.53
CA ASP A 25 -9.34 -10.98 15.50
C ASP A 25 -7.87 -10.69 15.80
N GLY A 26 -7.61 -9.74 16.68
CA GLY A 26 -6.28 -9.35 17.14
C GLY A 26 -5.65 -8.25 16.30
N THR A 27 -4.38 -7.97 16.59
CA THR A 27 -3.68 -6.84 15.98
C THR A 27 -3.29 -7.13 14.53
N VAL A 28 -3.71 -6.27 13.63
CA VAL A 28 -3.35 -6.26 12.21
C VAL A 28 -2.63 -4.95 11.88
N VAL A 29 -1.49 -5.05 11.23
CA VAL A 29 -0.68 -3.89 10.82
C VAL A 29 -0.84 -3.69 9.32
N GLU A 30 -1.14 -2.47 8.87
CA GLU A 30 -1.10 -2.08 7.47
C GLU A 30 0.15 -1.27 7.17
N LEU A 31 0.99 -1.74 6.24
CA LEU A 31 2.17 -1.03 5.75
C LEU A 31 1.82 -0.23 4.49
N GLY A 32 2.18 1.07 4.48
CA GLY A 32 1.79 2.01 3.44
C GLY A 32 0.31 2.36 3.53
N CYS A 33 -0.19 2.65 4.73
CA CYS A 33 -1.62 2.88 4.97
C CYS A 33 -2.16 4.18 4.37
N GLY A 34 -1.28 5.10 3.96
CA GLY A 34 -1.66 6.39 3.39
C GLY A 34 -2.63 7.15 4.28
N THR A 35 -3.76 7.55 3.73
CA THR A 35 -4.82 8.27 4.46
C THR A 35 -5.73 7.36 5.32
N GLY A 36 -5.31 6.12 5.60
CA GLY A 36 -5.97 5.19 6.51
C GLY A 36 -7.29 4.60 6.01
N LYS A 37 -7.57 4.64 4.71
CA LYS A 37 -8.87 4.21 4.17
C LYS A 37 -9.11 2.71 4.33
N MET A 38 -8.11 1.88 3.99
CA MET A 38 -8.18 0.43 4.19
C MET A 38 -8.08 0.08 5.68
N THR A 39 -7.18 0.76 6.43
CA THR A 39 -7.04 0.59 7.88
C THR A 39 -8.38 0.72 8.60
N ARG A 40 -9.18 1.75 8.25
CA ARG A 40 -10.50 1.97 8.85
C ARG A 40 -11.50 0.87 8.50
N LEU A 41 -11.52 0.41 7.25
CA LEU A 41 -12.40 -0.68 6.83
C LEU A 41 -12.09 -2.00 7.56
N LEU A 42 -10.82 -2.26 7.85
CA LEU A 42 -10.41 -3.42 8.64
C LEU A 42 -10.75 -3.23 10.14
N ALA A 43 -10.60 -2.02 10.69
CA ALA A 43 -11.03 -1.71 12.05
C ALA A 43 -12.55 -1.88 12.21
N ASP A 44 -13.35 -1.44 11.23
CA ASP A 44 -14.81 -1.64 11.20
C ASP A 44 -15.20 -3.13 11.14
N ALA A 45 -14.34 -3.97 10.57
CA ALA A 45 -14.51 -5.41 10.58
C ALA A 45 -14.14 -6.08 11.92
N GLY A 46 -13.61 -5.32 12.89
CA GLY A 46 -13.32 -5.78 14.24
C GLY A 46 -11.86 -6.14 14.51
N TYR A 47 -10.93 -5.78 13.61
CA TYR A 47 -9.50 -5.94 13.85
C TYR A 47 -8.93 -4.77 14.64
N ASP A 48 -7.94 -5.06 15.49
CA ASP A 48 -7.18 -4.08 16.24
C ASP A 48 -6.07 -3.51 15.32
N MET A 49 -6.30 -2.31 14.76
CA MET A 49 -5.51 -1.81 13.64
C MET A 49 -4.37 -0.90 14.02
N VAL A 50 -3.22 -1.14 13.38
CA VAL A 50 -2.07 -0.23 13.34
C VAL A 50 -1.79 0.13 11.89
N GLY A 51 -1.86 1.41 11.54
CA GLY A 51 -1.48 1.93 10.24
C GLY A 51 -0.06 2.50 10.27
N VAL A 52 0.79 2.09 9.34
CA VAL A 52 2.17 2.57 9.19
C VAL A 52 2.33 3.23 7.83
N ASP A 53 2.84 4.46 7.83
CA ASP A 53 3.20 5.16 6.60
C ASP A 53 4.44 6.04 6.83
N ASN A 54 5.19 6.35 5.78
CA ASN A 54 6.36 7.23 5.84
C ASN A 54 6.04 8.69 5.48
N SER A 55 4.80 8.99 5.07
CA SER A 55 4.33 10.35 4.78
C SER A 55 3.58 10.92 5.98
N ALA A 56 4.15 11.98 6.57
CA ALA A 56 3.50 12.71 7.65
C ALA A 56 2.18 13.34 7.20
N GLU A 57 2.12 13.85 5.97
CA GLU A 57 0.94 14.48 5.39
C GLU A 57 -0.21 13.48 5.22
N MET A 58 0.09 12.25 4.81
CA MET A 58 -0.92 11.20 4.69
C MET A 58 -1.48 10.81 6.05
N LEU A 59 -0.61 10.69 7.06
CA LEU A 59 -1.03 10.35 8.43
C LEU A 59 -1.77 11.50 9.11
N GLU A 60 -1.48 12.76 8.79
CA GLU A 60 -2.26 13.90 9.26
C GLU A 60 -3.71 13.78 8.78
N ILE A 61 -3.93 13.52 7.49
CA ILE A 61 -5.27 13.28 6.93
C ILE A 61 -5.94 12.05 7.57
N ALA A 62 -5.20 10.98 7.84
CA ALA A 62 -5.74 9.79 8.50
C ALA A 62 -6.22 10.13 9.93
N GLY A 63 -5.42 10.91 10.68
CA GLY A 63 -5.75 11.40 12.01
C GLY A 63 -6.97 12.33 12.03
N GLU A 64 -7.02 13.32 11.14
CA GLU A 64 -8.17 14.24 11.00
C GLU A 64 -9.48 13.46 10.75
N ARG A 65 -9.46 12.48 9.86
CA ARG A 65 -10.63 11.63 9.58
C ARG A 65 -11.05 10.81 10.79
N GLN A 66 -10.08 10.30 11.57
CA GLN A 66 -10.36 9.58 12.80
C GLN A 66 -11.03 10.50 13.84
N GLU A 67 -10.59 11.75 13.96
CA GLU A 67 -11.20 12.76 14.83
C GLU A 67 -12.61 13.12 14.37
N GLU A 68 -12.83 13.34 13.07
CA GLU A 68 -14.15 13.64 12.49
C GLU A 68 -15.16 12.50 12.75
N GLU A 69 -14.71 11.24 12.78
CA GLU A 69 -15.53 10.07 13.07
C GLU A 69 -15.65 9.78 14.58
N GLU A 70 -15.09 10.64 15.44
CA GLU A 70 -15.02 10.46 16.91
C GLU A 70 -14.42 9.11 17.33
N ARG A 71 -13.43 8.62 16.56
CA ARG A 71 -12.72 7.34 16.79
C ARG A 71 -11.40 7.57 17.52
N ASN A 72 -10.93 6.54 18.21
CA ASN A 72 -9.61 6.49 18.85
C ASN A 72 -9.04 5.08 18.92
N ASP A 73 -9.52 4.20 18.07
CA ASP A 73 -9.25 2.75 18.08
C ASP A 73 -8.19 2.33 17.07
N ILE A 74 -7.65 3.26 16.28
CA ILE A 74 -6.58 3.00 15.31
C ILE A 74 -5.31 3.73 15.77
N LEU A 75 -4.19 3.03 15.78
CA LEU A 75 -2.88 3.63 16.00
C LEU A 75 -2.20 3.90 14.67
N TYR A 76 -1.86 5.17 14.39
CA TYR A 76 -1.06 5.53 13.23
C TYR A 76 0.40 5.81 13.63
N LEU A 77 1.36 5.23 12.90
CA LEU A 77 2.80 5.33 13.15
C LEU A 77 3.52 5.90 11.92
N LEU A 78 4.24 6.99 12.11
CA LEU A 78 5.13 7.56 11.10
C LEU A 78 6.45 6.77 11.09
N GLN A 79 6.56 5.79 10.20
CA GLN A 79 7.73 4.94 10.05
C GLN A 79 7.95 4.54 8.60
N ASP A 80 9.21 4.36 8.23
CA ASP A 80 9.59 3.66 7.01
C ASP A 80 9.48 2.15 7.26
N MET A 81 8.79 1.42 6.38
CA MET A 81 8.65 -0.04 6.52
C MET A 81 9.99 -0.80 6.47
N ARG A 82 11.06 -0.16 5.97
CA ARG A 82 12.44 -0.69 6.00
C ARG A 82 13.12 -0.53 7.36
N GLU A 83 12.51 0.21 8.27
CA GLU A 83 12.99 0.48 9.64
C GLU A 83 11.86 0.25 10.67
N LEU A 84 11.03 -0.74 10.40
CA LEU A 84 9.82 -1.03 11.15
C LEU A 84 10.13 -1.40 12.60
N GLU A 85 9.49 -0.72 13.54
CA GLU A 85 9.52 -1.02 14.97
C GLU A 85 8.08 -1.16 15.48
N LEU A 86 7.71 -2.37 15.86
CA LEU A 86 6.38 -2.70 16.36
C LEU A 86 6.45 -3.34 17.74
N PHE A 87 5.30 -3.40 18.41
CA PHE A 87 5.16 -4.03 19.71
C PHE A 87 3.98 -5.00 19.70
N GLY A 88 4.08 -6.05 20.51
CA GLY A 88 2.99 -6.98 20.71
C GLY A 88 3.07 -8.23 19.81
N ASN A 89 1.95 -8.93 19.74
CA ASN A 89 1.80 -10.16 18.99
C ASN A 89 0.94 -9.87 17.76
N ILE A 90 1.57 -9.63 16.61
CA ILE A 90 0.90 -9.24 15.37
C ILE A 90 0.31 -10.48 14.69
N ARG A 91 -1.01 -10.50 14.53
CA ARG A 91 -1.73 -11.62 13.89
C ARG A 91 -1.63 -11.60 12.38
N ALA A 92 -1.62 -10.41 11.80
CA ALA A 92 -1.37 -10.25 10.37
C ALA A 92 -0.67 -8.92 10.08
N VAL A 93 0.08 -8.90 8.99
CA VAL A 93 0.53 -7.69 8.32
C VAL A 93 -0.13 -7.66 6.96
N VAL A 94 -0.61 -6.50 6.54
CA VAL A 94 -1.18 -6.29 5.21
C VAL A 94 -0.48 -5.12 4.54
N SER A 95 -0.40 -5.14 3.21
CA SER A 95 0.09 -4.00 2.43
C SER A 95 -0.57 -4.05 1.07
N VAL A 96 -1.36 -3.04 0.76
CA VAL A 96 -2.16 -2.98 -0.46
C VAL A 96 -1.93 -1.69 -1.22
N CYS A 97 -2.46 -1.59 -2.44
CA CYS A 97 -2.26 -0.46 -3.33
C CYS A 97 -0.79 -0.29 -3.75
N ASP A 98 -0.14 -1.39 -4.14
CA ASP A 98 1.21 -1.43 -4.71
C ASP A 98 2.31 -0.74 -3.85
N SER A 99 2.07 -0.61 -2.54
CA SER A 99 3.03 0.02 -1.62
C SER A 99 4.38 -0.70 -1.61
N MET A 100 4.40 -2.03 -1.78
CA MET A 100 5.64 -2.81 -1.85
C MET A 100 6.47 -2.48 -3.10
N ASN A 101 5.87 -2.02 -4.20
CA ASN A 101 6.58 -1.65 -5.41
C ASN A 101 7.44 -0.38 -5.25
N TYR A 102 7.17 0.45 -4.23
CA TYR A 102 8.03 1.59 -3.89
C TYR A 102 9.37 1.20 -3.26
N ILE A 103 9.54 -0.08 -2.89
CA ILE A 103 10.83 -0.61 -2.44
C ILE A 103 11.66 -0.95 -3.69
N MET A 104 12.59 -0.08 -4.03
CA MET A 104 13.33 -0.14 -5.29
C MET A 104 14.41 -1.25 -5.31
N GLU A 105 15.00 -1.56 -4.17
CA GLU A 105 16.10 -2.50 -4.05
C GLU A 105 15.63 -3.85 -3.49
N PRO A 106 15.94 -4.99 -4.15
CA PRO A 106 15.56 -6.31 -3.65
C PRO A 106 16.03 -6.62 -2.23
N GLU A 107 17.21 -6.13 -1.85
CA GLU A 107 17.73 -6.30 -0.48
C GLU A 107 16.90 -5.54 0.55
N ASP A 108 16.36 -4.37 0.19
CA ASP A 108 15.44 -3.62 1.05
C ASP A 108 14.09 -4.35 1.18
N LEU A 109 13.57 -4.91 0.08
CA LEU A 109 12.35 -5.73 0.12
C LEU A 109 12.54 -6.96 1.03
N LYS A 110 13.69 -7.64 0.91
CA LYS A 110 14.05 -8.74 1.82
C LYS A 110 14.13 -8.27 3.28
N LYS A 111 14.70 -7.08 3.53
CA LYS A 111 14.75 -6.49 4.87
C LYS A 111 13.34 -6.25 5.43
N VAL A 112 12.42 -5.70 4.64
CA VAL A 112 11.01 -5.53 5.02
C VAL A 112 10.39 -6.88 5.40
N PHE A 113 10.56 -7.91 4.57
CA PHE A 113 10.06 -9.26 4.86
C PHE A 113 10.64 -9.82 6.17
N GLY A 114 11.93 -9.60 6.43
CA GLY A 114 12.60 -10.00 7.67
C GLY A 114 12.02 -9.31 8.90
N LEU A 115 11.79 -7.99 8.82
CA LEU A 115 11.17 -7.21 9.89
C LEU A 115 9.72 -7.65 10.14
N VAL A 116 8.94 -7.85 9.09
CA VAL A 116 7.58 -8.39 9.22
C VAL A 116 7.62 -9.75 9.92
N LYS A 117 8.52 -10.65 9.51
CA LYS A 117 8.68 -11.97 10.13
C LYS A 117 9.01 -11.90 11.62
N GLU A 118 9.81 -10.91 12.04
CA GLU A 118 10.21 -10.72 13.44
C GLU A 118 9.01 -10.41 14.33
N TYR A 119 8.06 -9.61 13.85
CA TYR A 119 6.90 -9.17 14.65
C TYR A 119 5.66 -10.06 14.49
N LEU A 120 5.58 -10.87 13.43
CA LEU A 120 4.46 -11.78 13.23
C LEU A 120 4.43 -12.88 14.29
N ALA A 121 3.23 -13.19 14.78
CA ALA A 121 2.97 -14.40 15.54
C ALA A 121 3.40 -15.66 14.77
N GLU A 122 3.62 -16.78 15.45
CA GLU A 122 4.07 -18.03 14.84
C GLU A 122 3.12 -18.51 13.73
N ASP A 123 1.82 -18.28 13.91
CA ASP A 123 0.75 -18.59 12.96
C ASP A 123 0.22 -17.34 12.22
N GLY A 124 0.96 -16.23 12.28
CA GLY A 124 0.60 -14.99 11.62
C GLY A 124 0.85 -15.01 10.12
N VAL A 125 0.14 -14.15 9.38
CA VAL A 125 0.22 -14.07 7.92
C VAL A 125 0.61 -12.68 7.44
N PHE A 126 1.34 -12.61 6.33
CA PHE A 126 1.60 -11.40 5.60
C PHE A 126 0.90 -11.46 4.23
N ILE A 127 0.00 -10.53 3.99
CA ILE A 127 -0.76 -10.42 2.73
C ILE A 127 -0.43 -9.09 2.08
N PHE A 128 0.07 -9.13 0.85
CA PHE A 128 0.41 -7.92 0.11
C PHE A 128 0.13 -8.08 -1.37
N ASP A 129 -0.08 -6.96 -2.05
CA ASP A 129 -0.13 -6.91 -3.50
C ASP A 129 1.19 -6.40 -4.09
N LEU A 130 1.43 -6.76 -5.32
CA LEU A 130 2.54 -6.29 -6.13
C LEU A 130 2.12 -6.16 -7.59
N ASN A 131 2.47 -5.05 -8.18
CA ASN A 131 2.46 -4.91 -9.62
C ASN A 131 3.65 -5.68 -10.21
N THR A 132 3.35 -6.61 -11.09
CA THR A 132 4.36 -7.45 -11.74
C THR A 132 4.91 -6.79 -13.02
N VAL A 133 6.00 -7.33 -13.54
CA VAL A 133 6.54 -6.95 -14.86
C VAL A 133 5.47 -7.01 -15.94
N HIS A 134 4.61 -8.04 -15.91
CA HIS A 134 3.50 -8.16 -16.88
C HIS A 134 2.57 -6.94 -16.83
N LYS A 135 2.21 -6.44 -15.64
CA LYS A 135 1.36 -5.26 -15.53
C LYS A 135 2.02 -4.03 -16.15
N TYR A 136 3.27 -3.75 -15.79
CA TYR A 136 3.94 -2.54 -16.26
C TYR A 136 4.30 -2.61 -17.75
N ARG A 137 4.84 -3.73 -18.23
CA ARG A 137 5.27 -3.88 -19.62
C ARG A 137 4.12 -4.12 -20.59
N ASP A 138 3.21 -5.07 -20.25
CA ASP A 138 2.27 -5.60 -21.23
C ASP A 138 0.87 -4.96 -21.12
N LEU A 139 0.47 -4.48 -19.94
CA LEU A 139 -0.84 -3.87 -19.72
C LEU A 139 -0.80 -2.35 -19.69
N MET A 140 0.19 -1.75 -19.05
CA MET A 140 0.35 -0.31 -18.97
C MET A 140 1.28 0.21 -20.10
N GLY A 141 2.49 -0.31 -20.18
CA GLY A 141 3.48 0.13 -21.17
C GLY A 141 3.75 1.64 -21.12
N GLU A 142 4.02 2.23 -22.27
CA GLU A 142 4.05 3.68 -22.44
C GLU A 142 2.63 4.17 -22.74
N CYS A 143 1.97 4.77 -21.77
CA CYS A 143 0.62 5.28 -21.94
C CYS A 143 0.40 6.60 -21.22
N THR A 144 -0.57 7.36 -21.69
CA THR A 144 -1.06 8.56 -21.03
C THR A 144 -2.52 8.34 -20.66
N ILE A 145 -2.83 8.47 -19.39
CA ILE A 145 -4.19 8.42 -18.85
C ILE A 145 -4.55 9.84 -18.41
N SER A 146 -5.73 10.30 -18.77
CA SER A 146 -6.21 11.60 -18.30
C SER A 146 -7.66 11.54 -17.92
N GLU A 147 -8.03 12.27 -16.89
CA GLU A 147 -9.40 12.44 -16.46
C GLU A 147 -9.68 13.89 -16.15
N ASN A 148 -10.86 14.35 -16.57
CA ASN A 148 -11.33 15.70 -16.31
C ASN A 148 -12.61 15.65 -15.49
N ARG A 149 -12.58 16.24 -14.29
CA ARG A 149 -13.70 16.37 -13.37
C ARG A 149 -14.03 17.84 -13.17
N GLU A 150 -15.14 18.15 -12.50
CA GLU A 150 -15.58 19.52 -12.26
C GLU A 150 -14.57 20.34 -11.45
N GLU A 151 -14.00 19.75 -10.40
CA GLU A 151 -13.09 20.43 -9.45
C GLU A 151 -11.60 20.05 -9.66
N SER A 152 -11.32 19.06 -10.48
CA SER A 152 -9.94 18.61 -10.70
C SER A 152 -9.76 17.93 -12.04
N SER A 153 -8.53 17.90 -12.53
CA SER A 153 -8.12 17.10 -13.68
C SER A 153 -6.76 16.51 -13.43
N PHE A 154 -6.47 15.39 -14.04
CA PHE A 154 -5.11 14.86 -14.01
C PHE A 154 -4.67 14.37 -15.39
N ILE A 155 -3.36 14.36 -15.57
CA ILE A 155 -2.63 13.70 -16.65
C ILE A 155 -1.61 12.79 -15.97
N TRP A 156 -1.67 11.53 -16.29
CA TRP A 156 -0.75 10.51 -15.79
C TRP A 156 -0.04 9.91 -16.99
N GLU A 157 1.26 10.10 -17.05
CA GLU A 157 2.14 9.51 -18.04
C GLU A 157 2.91 8.36 -17.41
N ASN A 158 2.90 7.21 -18.07
CA ASN A 158 3.53 5.99 -17.58
C ASN A 158 4.66 5.58 -18.51
N TYR A 159 5.82 5.28 -17.94
CA TYR A 159 7.00 4.81 -18.66
C TYR A 159 7.58 3.60 -17.96
N PHE A 160 7.83 2.53 -18.70
CA PHE A 160 8.47 1.33 -18.16
C PHE A 160 9.88 1.15 -18.71
N TYR A 161 10.88 1.24 -17.85
CA TYR A 161 12.30 1.02 -18.15
C TYR A 161 12.64 -0.45 -17.94
N GLU A 162 12.57 -1.24 -19.03
CA GLU A 162 12.69 -2.70 -18.97
C GLU A 162 14.06 -3.16 -18.44
N ASP A 163 15.15 -2.50 -18.86
CA ASP A 163 16.51 -2.85 -18.43
C ASP A 163 16.71 -2.66 -16.91
N GLU A 164 15.99 -1.73 -16.31
CA GLU A 164 16.05 -1.41 -14.90
C GLU A 164 14.93 -2.09 -14.09
N MET A 165 13.92 -2.64 -14.78
CA MET A 165 12.68 -3.14 -14.17
C MET A 165 12.02 -2.08 -13.29
N VAL A 166 11.96 -0.84 -13.78
CA VAL A 166 11.41 0.32 -13.07
C VAL A 166 10.28 0.92 -13.89
N ASN A 167 9.17 1.19 -13.23
CA ASN A 167 8.07 1.95 -13.78
C ASN A 167 8.07 3.36 -13.20
N GLU A 168 7.96 4.35 -14.05
CA GLU A 168 7.85 5.76 -13.70
C GLU A 168 6.42 6.24 -13.95
N TYR A 169 5.86 6.93 -12.96
CA TYR A 169 4.62 7.65 -13.08
C TYR A 169 4.89 9.14 -12.99
N ASP A 170 4.66 9.88 -14.06
CA ASP A 170 4.63 11.34 -14.06
C ASP A 170 3.17 11.79 -13.97
N LEU A 171 2.80 12.31 -12.81
CA LEU A 171 1.45 12.72 -12.50
C LEU A 171 1.33 14.24 -12.42
N THR A 172 0.61 14.84 -13.37
CA THR A 172 0.22 16.24 -13.30
C THR A 172 -1.22 16.34 -12.82
N LEU A 173 -1.43 17.07 -11.73
CA LEU A 173 -2.73 17.37 -11.14
C LEU A 173 -3.08 18.85 -11.35
N PHE A 174 -4.33 19.13 -11.68
CA PHE A 174 -4.92 20.47 -11.70
C PHE A 174 -6.10 20.48 -10.72
N ILE A 175 -6.00 21.27 -9.67
CA ILE A 175 -7.04 21.38 -8.63
C ILE A 175 -7.62 22.79 -8.69
N ARG A 176 -8.95 22.87 -8.80
CA ARG A 176 -9.68 24.14 -8.83
C ARG A 176 -9.58 24.82 -7.47
N GLU A 177 -9.27 26.12 -7.50
CA GLU A 177 -9.32 27.00 -6.33
C GLU A 177 -10.66 27.77 -6.27
N GLU A 178 -10.83 28.66 -5.32
CA GLU A 178 -12.05 29.47 -5.08
C GLU A 178 -12.50 30.32 -6.28
N SER A 179 -11.70 30.40 -7.33
CA SER A 179 -11.99 31.07 -8.59
C SER A 179 -11.94 30.06 -9.73
N ASP A 180 -12.21 30.48 -10.97
CA ASP A 180 -12.04 29.64 -12.17
C ASP A 180 -10.55 29.38 -12.52
N LEU A 181 -9.66 29.47 -11.53
CA LEU A 181 -8.24 29.16 -11.66
C LEU A 181 -7.95 27.76 -11.14
N TYR A 182 -6.97 27.12 -11.75
CA TYR A 182 -6.49 25.81 -11.35
C TYR A 182 -5.03 25.92 -10.88
N ARG A 183 -4.72 25.29 -9.75
CA ARG A 183 -3.35 25.10 -9.30
C ARG A 183 -2.83 23.80 -9.85
N LYS A 184 -1.64 23.87 -10.45
CA LYS A 184 -0.91 22.70 -10.94
C LYS A 184 -0.03 22.13 -9.85
N TYR A 185 -0.05 20.79 -9.72
CA TYR A 185 0.89 19.99 -8.94
C TYR A 185 1.52 18.95 -9.84
N GLU A 186 2.75 18.60 -9.57
CA GLU A 186 3.49 17.58 -10.29
C GLU A 186 4.09 16.60 -9.28
N GLU A 187 3.89 15.32 -9.51
CA GLU A 187 4.41 14.25 -8.66
C GLU A 187 5.08 13.21 -9.57
N LEU A 188 6.27 12.77 -9.19
CA LEU A 188 7.03 11.76 -9.90
C LEU A 188 7.22 10.56 -8.98
N HIS A 189 6.77 9.40 -9.43
CA HIS A 189 6.83 8.17 -8.67
C HIS A 189 7.63 7.11 -9.42
N TYR A 190 8.44 6.37 -8.70
CA TYR A 190 9.17 5.22 -9.22
C TYR A 190 8.75 3.97 -8.48
N GLN A 191 8.45 2.92 -9.23
CA GLN A 191 8.05 1.63 -8.68
C GLN A 191 8.87 0.52 -9.32
N LYS A 192 9.38 -0.41 -8.52
CA LYS A 192 10.11 -1.58 -8.97
C LYS A 192 9.15 -2.67 -9.42
N ALA A 193 9.34 -3.18 -10.62
CA ALA A 193 8.67 -4.37 -11.08
C ALA A 193 9.41 -5.62 -10.56
N TYR A 194 8.66 -6.48 -9.87
CA TYR A 194 9.19 -7.74 -9.35
C TYR A 194 8.60 -8.93 -10.10
N GLU A 195 9.43 -9.94 -10.38
CA GLU A 195 8.96 -11.23 -10.84
C GLU A 195 8.52 -12.08 -9.64
N LEU A 196 7.46 -12.87 -9.80
CA LEU A 196 6.92 -13.71 -8.72
C LEU A 196 7.98 -14.63 -8.11
N GLU A 197 8.84 -15.24 -8.94
CA GLU A 197 9.88 -16.15 -8.45
C GLU A 197 10.95 -15.41 -7.63
N GLN A 198 11.27 -14.16 -7.98
CA GLN A 198 12.17 -13.33 -7.19
C GLN A 198 11.56 -13.01 -5.82
N VAL A 199 10.28 -12.67 -5.77
CA VAL A 199 9.57 -12.41 -4.50
C VAL A 199 9.58 -13.64 -3.61
N LYS A 200 9.30 -14.84 -4.16
CA LYS A 200 9.35 -16.10 -3.43
C LYS A 200 10.72 -16.39 -2.85
N GLU A 201 11.77 -16.12 -3.63
CA GLU A 201 13.14 -16.29 -3.16
C GLU A 201 13.49 -15.34 -2.01
N LEU A 202 13.09 -14.06 -2.11
CA LEU A 202 13.31 -13.07 -1.06
C LEU A 202 12.53 -13.41 0.22
N LEU A 203 11.29 -13.89 0.12
CA LEU A 203 10.51 -14.39 1.25
C LEU A 203 11.22 -15.56 1.94
N LEU A 204 11.68 -16.54 1.18
CA LEU A 204 12.41 -17.69 1.72
C LEU A 204 13.70 -17.26 2.43
N GLN A 205 14.47 -16.35 1.83
CA GLN A 205 15.70 -15.79 2.44
C GLN A 205 15.39 -15.00 3.72
N ALA A 206 14.24 -14.38 3.84
CA ALA A 206 13.76 -13.70 5.04
C ALA A 206 13.20 -14.67 6.10
N GLY A 207 13.15 -15.97 5.82
CA GLY A 207 12.62 -16.98 6.74
C GLY A 207 11.09 -17.07 6.76
N MET A 208 10.44 -16.63 5.69
CA MET A 208 9.00 -16.74 5.48
C MET A 208 8.67 -17.84 4.50
N GLU A 209 7.52 -18.47 4.65
CA GLU A 209 6.99 -19.45 3.71
C GLU A 209 6.04 -18.77 2.73
N PHE A 210 6.26 -18.98 1.43
CA PHE A 210 5.31 -18.56 0.41
C PHE A 210 4.12 -19.54 0.39
N VAL A 211 2.91 -19.04 0.57
CA VAL A 211 1.71 -19.88 0.64
C VAL A 211 0.94 -19.88 -0.67
N ALA A 212 0.55 -18.70 -1.17
CA ALA A 212 -0.26 -18.59 -2.39
C ALA A 212 -0.06 -17.23 -3.09
N ALA A 213 -0.38 -17.18 -4.38
CA ALA A 213 -0.64 -15.97 -5.16
C ALA A 213 -1.98 -16.11 -5.89
N TYR A 214 -2.75 -15.04 -5.94
CA TYR A 214 -4.10 -14.99 -6.51
C TYR A 214 -4.16 -14.04 -7.69
#